data_3d60c4d513d6f0ce5b8293c0776316a2
#
_entry.id   3d60c4d513d6f0ce5b8293c0776316a2
#
_cell.length_a   1.000
_cell.length_b   1.000
_cell.length_c   1.000
_cell.angle_alpha   90.00
_cell.angle_beta   90.00
_cell.angle_gamma   90.00
#
_symmetry.space_group_name_H-M   'P 1'
#
loop_
_entity.id
_entity.type
_entity.pdbx_description
1 polymer ?
#
loop_
_entity_poly.entity_id
_entity_poly.type
_entity_poly.pdbx_seq_one_letter_code
_entity_poly.pdbx_strand_id
1 'polypeptide(L)'
;KCVSISDHITAIADGILGTYGLRGRVTVQLQMAHERFPIDTLTPLGLIITELITNSAKYAFANDIGGVISVDLRAVGDHFELRYSDNGPGPSNERFFDGTTFGLELVRTLADQMNGSIQLERGAEAAIVLLFVDQAPQAFRMAS
;
A
#
# COMPACT_ATOMS: atom_id res chain seq x y z
N LYS A 1 12.31 17.82 -1.10
CA LYS A 1 11.14 18.04 -1.97
C LYS A 1 10.06 17.01 -1.68
N CYS A 2 8.82 17.47 -1.56
CA CYS A 2 7.69 16.59 -1.23
C CYS A 2 6.81 16.34 -2.45
N VAL A 3 6.26 15.14 -2.49
CA VAL A 3 5.44 14.64 -3.60
C VAL A 3 4.11 14.18 -3.04
N SER A 4 3.05 14.26 -3.83
CA SER A 4 1.71 13.83 -3.43
C SER A 4 1.65 12.30 -3.35
N ILE A 5 1.29 11.77 -2.18
CA ILE A 5 1.11 10.32 -2.01
C ILE A 5 -0.08 9.82 -2.84
N SER A 6 -1.15 10.60 -2.95
CA SER A 6 -2.31 10.21 -3.75
C SER A 6 -1.93 10.06 -5.22
N ASP A 7 -1.17 11.01 -5.76
CA ASP A 7 -0.73 10.94 -7.16
C ASP A 7 0.19 9.74 -7.36
N HIS A 8 1.07 9.48 -6.40
CA HIS A 8 2.02 8.38 -6.47
C HIS A 8 1.30 7.02 -6.49
N ILE A 9 0.37 6.82 -5.56
CA ILE A 9 -0.41 5.57 -5.49
C ILE A 9 -1.29 5.42 -6.73
N THR A 10 -1.94 6.50 -7.18
CA THR A 10 -2.81 6.45 -8.36
C THR A 10 -2.03 6.03 -9.61
N ALA A 11 -0.84 6.57 -9.79
CA ALA A 11 0.00 6.21 -10.95
C ALA A 11 0.40 4.74 -10.90
N ILE A 12 0.79 4.23 -9.73
CA ILE A 12 1.15 2.82 -9.55
C ILE A 12 -0.05 1.94 -9.86
N ALA A 13 -1.21 2.25 -9.29
CA ALA A 13 -2.42 1.46 -9.45
C ALA A 13 -2.87 1.43 -10.91
N ASP A 14 -2.86 2.58 -11.58
CA ASP A 14 -3.28 2.66 -12.98
C ASP A 14 -2.44 1.77 -13.87
N GLY A 15 -1.12 1.77 -13.68
CA GLY A 15 -0.23 0.93 -14.45
C GLY A 15 -0.48 -0.56 -14.23
N ILE A 16 -0.63 -0.98 -12.98
CA ILE A 16 -0.86 -2.39 -12.65
C ILE A 16 -2.23 -2.85 -13.14
N LEU A 17 -3.27 -2.09 -12.86
CA LEU A 17 -4.62 -2.46 -13.27
C LEU A 17 -4.74 -2.51 -14.79
N GLY A 18 -4.02 -1.62 -15.50
CA GLY A 18 -3.97 -1.68 -16.95
C GLY A 18 -3.34 -2.96 -17.46
N THR A 19 -2.23 -3.40 -16.83
CA THR A 19 -1.54 -4.64 -17.20
C THR A 19 -2.43 -5.85 -17.02
N TYR A 20 -3.27 -5.89 -16.00
CA TYR A 20 -4.12 -7.04 -15.72
C TYR A 20 -5.53 -6.92 -16.31
N GLY A 21 -5.78 -5.90 -17.14
CA GLY A 21 -7.08 -5.73 -17.78
C GLY A 21 -8.19 -5.34 -16.84
N LEU A 22 -7.86 -4.75 -15.70
CA LEU A 22 -8.83 -4.39 -14.66
C LEU A 22 -9.17 -2.90 -14.62
N ARG A 23 -8.59 -2.12 -15.53
CA ARG A 23 -8.88 -0.69 -15.61
C ARG A 23 -10.35 -0.47 -15.92
N GLY A 24 -11.00 0.36 -15.10
CA GLY A 24 -12.44 0.58 -15.20
C GLY A 24 -13.28 -0.46 -14.47
N ARG A 25 -12.69 -1.55 -13.99
CA ARG A 25 -13.38 -2.58 -13.23
C ARG A 25 -13.04 -2.56 -11.76
N VAL A 26 -11.81 -2.17 -11.43
CA VAL A 26 -11.38 -2.01 -10.04
C VAL A 26 -11.19 -0.53 -9.77
N THR A 27 -11.83 -0.06 -8.71
CA THR A 27 -11.73 1.32 -8.25
C THR A 27 -10.77 1.37 -7.08
N VAL A 28 -9.91 2.39 -7.05
CA VAL A 28 -9.01 2.63 -5.93
C VAL A 28 -9.55 3.83 -5.15
N GLN A 29 -9.86 3.62 -3.88
CA GLN A 29 -10.33 4.67 -2.99
C GLN A 29 -9.23 5.05 -2.03
N LEU A 30 -8.89 6.33 -1.99
CA LEU A 30 -7.80 6.85 -1.16
C LEU A 30 -8.37 7.83 -0.13
N GLN A 31 -7.96 7.65 1.13
CA GLN A 31 -8.24 8.62 2.20
C GLN A 31 -6.91 8.94 2.89
N MET A 32 -6.34 10.09 2.53
CA MET A 32 -5.01 10.47 2.99
C MET A 32 -5.11 11.64 3.96
N ALA A 33 -4.84 11.37 5.24
CA ALA A 33 -4.82 12.41 6.27
C ALA A 33 -3.61 13.33 6.11
N HIS A 34 -2.58 12.87 5.42
CA HIS A 34 -1.38 13.65 5.11
C HIS A 34 -1.01 13.37 3.66
N GLU A 35 -0.79 14.41 2.88
CA GLU A 35 -0.71 14.26 1.43
C GLU A 35 0.72 14.35 0.87
N ARG A 36 1.60 15.11 1.52
CA ARG A 36 2.91 15.41 0.95
C ARG A 36 4.01 14.73 1.75
N PHE A 37 4.82 13.93 1.07
CA PHE A 37 5.94 13.23 1.69
C PHE A 37 7.21 13.42 0.86
N PRO A 38 8.38 13.37 1.50
CA PRO A 38 9.64 13.32 0.74
C PRO A 38 9.71 12.06 -0.11
N ILE A 39 10.42 12.14 -1.22
CA ILE A 39 10.60 10.98 -2.09
C ILE A 39 11.27 9.82 -1.36
N ASP A 40 12.12 10.11 -0.36
CA ASP A 40 12.80 9.08 0.43
C ASP A 40 11.80 8.21 1.20
N THR A 41 10.66 8.76 1.58
CA THR A 41 9.56 7.99 2.20
C THR A 41 8.73 7.28 1.13
N LEU A 42 8.42 7.96 0.02
CA LEU A 42 7.52 7.41 -0.98
C LEU A 42 8.14 6.28 -1.81
N THR A 43 9.47 6.25 -1.96
CA THR A 43 10.11 5.19 -2.74
C THR A 43 9.89 3.81 -2.14
N PRO A 44 10.24 3.53 -0.87
CA PRO A 44 9.95 2.22 -0.30
C PRO A 44 8.45 1.97 -0.14
N LEU A 45 7.67 3.00 0.19
CA LEU A 45 6.23 2.86 0.30
C LEU A 45 5.60 2.44 -1.04
N GLY A 46 6.05 3.04 -2.13
CA GLY A 46 5.58 2.71 -3.47
C GLY A 46 5.88 1.27 -3.86
N LEU A 47 7.03 0.73 -3.44
CA LEU A 47 7.36 -0.67 -3.70
C LEU A 47 6.44 -1.61 -2.93
N ILE A 48 6.12 -1.27 -1.68
CA ILE A 48 5.16 -2.05 -0.89
C ILE A 48 3.78 -2.02 -1.55
N ILE A 49 3.30 -0.86 -1.93
CA ILE A 49 2.00 -0.69 -2.58
C ILE A 49 1.96 -1.46 -3.91
N THR A 50 3.05 -1.43 -4.67
CA THR A 50 3.14 -2.19 -5.93
C THR A 50 2.92 -3.67 -5.67
N GLU A 51 3.57 -4.22 -4.64
CA GLU A 51 3.41 -5.63 -4.29
C GLU A 51 1.96 -5.95 -3.89
N LEU A 52 1.36 -5.10 -3.07
CA LEU A 52 -0.01 -5.32 -2.60
C LEU A 52 -1.03 -5.23 -3.73
N ILE A 53 -0.93 -4.22 -4.58
CA ILE A 53 -1.87 -4.05 -5.70
C ILE A 53 -1.69 -5.18 -6.72
N THR A 54 -0.44 -5.58 -7.00
CA THR A 54 -0.18 -6.68 -7.92
C THR A 54 -0.84 -7.96 -7.42
N ASN A 55 -0.72 -8.26 -6.13
CA ASN A 55 -1.32 -9.46 -5.57
C ASN A 55 -2.84 -9.40 -5.55
N SER A 56 -3.42 -8.23 -5.28
CA SER A 56 -4.88 -8.05 -5.40
C SER A 56 -5.33 -8.31 -6.85
N ALA A 57 -4.60 -7.79 -7.83
CA ALA A 57 -4.96 -7.97 -9.23
C ALA A 57 -4.87 -9.44 -9.65
N LYS A 58 -3.83 -10.15 -9.17
CA LYS A 58 -3.61 -11.56 -9.55
C LYS A 58 -4.55 -12.52 -8.84
N TYR A 59 -4.89 -12.27 -7.58
CA TYR A 59 -5.56 -13.26 -6.73
C TYR A 59 -6.93 -12.82 -6.26
N ALA A 60 -7.11 -11.58 -5.87
CA ALA A 60 -8.40 -11.10 -5.36
C ALA A 60 -9.40 -10.85 -6.48
N PHE A 61 -8.93 -10.29 -7.59
CA PHE A 61 -9.79 -9.93 -8.73
C PHE A 61 -9.52 -10.80 -9.96
N ALA A 62 -9.09 -12.04 -9.73
CA ALA A 62 -8.89 -12.98 -10.83
C ALA A 62 -10.21 -13.20 -11.58
N ASN A 63 -10.11 -13.56 -12.87
CA ASN A 63 -11.25 -13.79 -13.76
C ASN A 63 -12.03 -12.50 -14.09
N ASP A 64 -11.36 -11.37 -14.09
CA ASP A 64 -11.93 -10.07 -14.47
C ASP A 64 -13.09 -9.62 -13.58
N ILE A 65 -13.13 -10.11 -12.36
CA ILE A 65 -14.10 -9.63 -11.39
C ILE A 65 -13.66 -8.26 -10.90
N GLY A 66 -14.55 -7.29 -10.94
CA GLY A 66 -14.27 -5.94 -10.47
C GLY A 66 -14.44 -5.80 -8.97
N GLY A 67 -14.10 -4.65 -8.44
CA GLY A 67 -14.25 -4.35 -7.04
C GLY A 67 -13.54 -3.09 -6.63
N VAL A 68 -13.15 -3.03 -5.37
CA VAL A 68 -12.57 -1.83 -4.76
C VAL A 68 -11.31 -2.18 -3.98
N ILE A 69 -10.26 -1.39 -4.19
CA ILE A 69 -9.08 -1.36 -3.34
C ILE A 69 -9.20 -0.09 -2.50
N SER A 70 -9.04 -0.22 -1.19
CA SER A 70 -9.11 0.92 -0.26
C SER A 70 -7.75 1.13 0.40
N VAL A 71 -7.26 2.36 0.38
CA VAL A 71 -6.00 2.72 1.02
C VAL A 71 -6.25 3.96 1.87
N ASP A 72 -6.09 3.79 3.18
CA ASP A 72 -6.30 4.86 4.15
C ASP A 72 -4.99 5.17 4.85
N LEU A 73 -4.71 6.44 5.03
CA LEU A 73 -3.54 6.90 5.77
C LEU A 73 -3.97 7.85 6.87
N ARG A 74 -3.48 7.60 8.08
CA ARG A 74 -3.72 8.50 9.21
C ARG A 74 -2.45 8.64 10.04
N ALA A 75 -2.39 9.73 10.79
CA ALA A 75 -1.31 9.98 11.73
C ALA A 75 -1.66 9.35 13.08
N VAL A 76 -0.71 8.61 13.67
CA VAL A 76 -0.87 7.95 14.97
C VAL A 76 0.39 8.24 15.78
N GLY A 77 0.33 9.26 16.65
CA GLY A 77 1.51 9.68 17.40
C GLY A 77 2.63 10.14 16.49
N ASP A 78 3.80 9.55 16.63
CA ASP A 78 4.98 9.85 15.83
C ASP A 78 4.99 9.10 14.49
N HIS A 79 4.00 8.24 14.27
CA HIS A 79 3.97 7.34 13.13
C HIS A 79 2.82 7.69 12.21
N PHE A 80 2.91 7.18 11.00
CA PHE A 80 1.78 7.09 10.09
C PHE A 80 1.32 5.65 10.00
N GLU A 81 0.02 5.46 9.89
CA GLU A 81 -0.57 4.14 9.67
C GLU A 81 -1.22 4.13 8.30
N LEU A 82 -0.77 3.23 7.45
CA LEU A 82 -1.38 3.02 6.14
C LEU A 82 -2.09 1.68 6.17
N ARG A 83 -3.38 1.69 5.83
CA ARG A 83 -4.21 0.51 5.82
C ARG A 83 -4.62 0.21 4.39
N TYR A 84 -4.32 -1.00 3.94
CA TYR A 84 -4.62 -1.47 2.59
C TYR A 84 -5.60 -2.63 2.68
N SER A 85 -6.67 -2.60 1.91
CA SER A 85 -7.62 -3.70 1.81
C SER A 85 -8.22 -3.75 0.41
N ASP A 86 -8.78 -4.91 0.06
CA ASP A 86 -9.58 -5.06 -1.14
C ASP A 86 -10.82 -5.89 -0.82
N ASN A 87 -11.84 -5.78 -1.66
CA ASN A 87 -13.08 -6.54 -1.49
C ASN A 87 -13.22 -7.66 -2.53
N GLY A 88 -12.11 -8.10 -3.12
CA GLY A 88 -12.13 -9.17 -4.11
C GLY A 88 -12.55 -10.50 -3.48
N PRO A 89 -13.19 -11.38 -4.27
CA PRO A 89 -13.62 -12.70 -3.79
C PRO A 89 -12.56 -13.77 -3.81
N GLY A 90 -11.33 -13.46 -4.22
CA GLY A 90 -10.25 -14.43 -4.30
C GLY A 90 -9.80 -14.96 -2.95
N PRO A 91 -8.94 -15.97 -2.93
CA PRO A 91 -8.48 -16.59 -1.69
C PRO A 91 -7.88 -15.61 -0.71
N SER A 92 -8.39 -15.58 0.52
CA SER A 92 -7.96 -14.59 1.50
C SER A 92 -6.52 -14.81 1.97
N ASN A 93 -6.02 -16.04 1.92
CA ASN A 93 -4.66 -16.35 2.34
C ASN A 93 -3.59 -15.95 1.30
N GLU A 94 -4.00 -15.72 0.06
CA GLU A 94 -3.09 -15.35 -1.03
C GLU A 94 -3.34 -13.94 -1.55
N ARG A 95 -4.34 -13.26 -1.01
CA ARG A 95 -4.82 -11.97 -1.52
C ARG A 95 -3.73 -10.90 -1.53
N PHE A 96 -2.88 -10.87 -0.51
CA PHE A 96 -1.85 -9.85 -0.37
C PHE A 96 -0.46 -10.38 -0.66
N PHE A 97 -0.26 -11.67 -0.46
CA PHE A 97 1.02 -12.33 -0.72
C PHE A 97 0.73 -13.62 -1.46
N ASP A 98 1.53 -13.92 -2.47
CA ASP A 98 1.28 -15.01 -3.41
C ASP A 98 1.69 -16.39 -2.89
N GLY A 99 1.83 -16.53 -1.57
CA GLY A 99 2.25 -17.79 -0.96
C GLY A 99 3.74 -18.01 -1.00
N THR A 100 4.51 -17.12 -1.62
CA THR A 100 5.97 -17.18 -1.59
C THR A 100 6.50 -16.40 -0.41
N THR A 101 7.61 -16.86 0.15
CA THR A 101 8.28 -16.12 1.22
C THR A 101 8.94 -14.86 0.70
N PHE A 102 9.27 -14.83 -0.59
CA PHE A 102 10.00 -13.71 -1.17
C PHE A 102 9.20 -12.39 -1.12
N GLY A 103 7.94 -12.40 -1.54
CA GLY A 103 7.11 -11.19 -1.50
C GLY A 103 6.95 -10.65 -0.09
N LEU A 104 6.69 -11.54 0.87
CA LEU A 104 6.54 -11.13 2.26
C LEU A 104 7.87 -10.60 2.84
N GLU A 105 8.97 -11.27 2.54
CA GLU A 105 10.29 -10.81 2.98
C GLU A 105 10.63 -9.43 2.40
N LEU A 106 10.33 -9.21 1.13
CA LEU A 106 10.56 -7.91 0.50
C LEU A 106 9.78 -6.82 1.22
N VAL A 107 8.50 -7.05 1.47
CA VAL A 107 7.65 -6.06 2.12
C VAL A 107 8.12 -5.78 3.55
N ARG A 108 8.52 -6.83 4.29
CA ARG A 108 9.06 -6.65 5.64
C ARG A 108 10.37 -5.87 5.65
N THR A 109 11.26 -6.17 4.70
CA THR A 109 12.52 -5.45 4.57
C THR A 109 12.28 -3.97 4.29
N LEU A 110 11.34 -3.65 3.40
CA LEU A 110 11.01 -2.28 3.08
C LEU A 110 10.37 -1.56 4.28
N ALA A 111 9.50 -2.26 5.03
CA ALA A 111 8.92 -1.69 6.24
C ALA A 111 10.01 -1.37 7.28
N ASP A 112 10.98 -2.27 7.45
CA ASP A 112 12.10 -2.02 8.34
C ASP A 112 12.90 -0.78 7.92
N GLN A 113 13.11 -0.59 6.63
CA GLN A 113 13.80 0.60 6.12
C GLN A 113 13.05 1.89 6.45
N MET A 114 11.75 1.80 6.61
CA MET A 114 10.90 2.92 7.00
C MET A 114 10.74 3.05 8.51
N ASN A 115 11.53 2.32 9.29
CA ASN A 115 11.44 2.26 10.75
C ASN A 115 10.02 1.92 11.20
N GLY A 116 9.41 0.97 10.51
CA GLY A 116 8.03 0.59 10.74
C GLY A 116 7.83 -0.90 10.83
N SER A 117 6.58 -1.29 10.76
CA SER A 117 6.19 -2.69 10.82
C SER A 117 5.00 -2.92 9.92
N ILE A 118 4.80 -4.18 9.54
CA ILE A 118 3.66 -4.56 8.72
C ILE A 118 2.93 -5.71 9.39
N GLN A 119 1.61 -5.65 9.40
CA GLN A 119 0.76 -6.67 10.02
C GLN A 119 -0.40 -6.99 9.10
N LEU A 120 -0.81 -8.25 9.11
CA LEU A 120 -2.04 -8.69 8.46
C LEU A 120 -3.13 -8.72 9.52
N GLU A 121 -4.18 -7.93 9.32
CA GLU A 121 -5.37 -7.98 10.16
C GLU A 121 -6.40 -8.89 9.53
N ARG A 122 -6.89 -9.84 10.30
CA ARG A 122 -7.94 -10.77 9.88
C ARG A 122 -9.23 -10.40 10.58
N GLY A 123 -10.30 -10.32 9.81
CA GLY A 123 -11.63 -9.96 10.33
C GLY A 123 -12.63 -10.19 9.23
N ALA A 124 -13.74 -9.43 9.25
CA ALA A 124 -14.72 -9.49 8.18
C ALA A 124 -14.09 -9.16 6.83
N GLU A 125 -13.12 -8.21 6.84
CA GLU A 125 -12.30 -7.92 5.67
C GLU A 125 -10.84 -7.99 6.10
N ALA A 126 -10.03 -8.72 5.34
CA ALA A 126 -8.60 -8.77 5.59
C ALA A 126 -7.96 -7.45 5.17
N ALA A 127 -7.00 -6.99 5.95
CA ALA A 127 -6.29 -5.76 5.67
C ALA A 127 -4.81 -5.90 6.02
N ILE A 128 -3.98 -5.18 5.29
CA ILE A 128 -2.58 -5.02 5.64
C ILE A 128 -2.44 -3.66 6.31
N VAL A 129 -1.79 -3.64 7.47
CA VAL A 129 -1.55 -2.41 8.22
C VAL A 129 -0.04 -2.17 8.27
N LEU A 130 0.39 -1.06 7.70
CA LEU A 130 1.79 -0.63 7.71
C LEU A 130 1.92 0.58 8.63
N LEU A 131 2.78 0.46 9.64
CA LEU A 131 3.19 1.60 10.45
C LEU A 131 4.54 2.05 9.99
N PHE A 132 4.74 3.33 9.82
CA PHE A 132 6.03 3.86 9.38
C PHE A 132 6.27 5.26 9.91
N VAL A 133 7.53 5.67 9.88
CA VAL A 133 7.97 7.01 10.25
C VAL A 133 8.35 7.75 8.98
N ASP A 134 8.03 9.04 8.92
CA ASP A 134 8.46 9.86 7.80
C ASP A 134 9.99 9.85 7.71
N GLN A 135 10.51 9.58 6.51
CA GLN A 135 11.96 9.46 6.27
C GLN A 135 12.63 10.81 6.02
N ALA A 136 11.95 11.91 6.29
CA ALA A 136 12.53 13.23 6.12
C ALA A 136 13.84 13.36 6.92
N PRO A 137 14.84 14.08 6.39
CA PRO A 137 16.06 14.30 7.14
C PRO A 137 15.80 14.91 8.52
N GLN A 138 16.63 14.53 9.48
CA GLN A 138 16.50 14.98 10.87
C GLN A 138 16.40 16.50 10.97
N ALA A 139 17.20 17.23 10.15
CA ALA A 139 17.20 18.67 10.16
C ALA A 139 15.83 19.26 9.81
N PHE A 140 15.10 18.65 8.89
CA PHE A 140 13.75 19.08 8.55
C PHE A 140 12.78 18.84 9.69
N ARG A 141 12.89 17.71 10.36
CA ARG A 141 12.00 17.39 11.48
C ARG A 141 12.21 18.33 12.66
N MET A 142 13.45 18.72 12.89
CA MET A 142 13.77 19.65 13.97
C MET A 142 13.34 21.08 13.63
N ALA A 143 13.29 21.44 12.35
CA ALA A 143 12.90 22.77 11.92
C ALA A 143 11.38 22.97 11.88
N SER A 144 10.62 21.90 11.93
CA SER A 144 9.14 21.98 11.91
C SER A 144 8.49 21.87 13.31
#